data_21236130410e5a9279e4ee441ce4ac09
#
_entry.id   21236130410e5a9279e4ee441ce4ac09
#
_cell.length_a   1.000
_cell.length_b   1.000
_cell.length_c   1.000
_cell.angle_alpha   90.00
_cell.angle_beta   90.00
_cell.angle_gamma   90.00
#
_symmetry.space_group_name_H-M   'P 1'
#
loop_
_entity.id
_entity.type
_entity.pdbx_description
1 polymer ?
#
loop_
_entity_poly.entity_id
_entity_poly.type
_entity_poly.pdbx_seq_one_letter_code
_entity_poly.pdbx_strand_id
1 'polypeptide(L)'
;MGLFWRHDRRDANYFINDFEYEFDFNLYFVDGNHENFKILNSLPEDENGMGYISKHIRHLKRGRRYEIDGKSILAIGGADSVDQFCRTEGLSWWKEEAITQEDIDRVEPGYYDYVLSHTCPLSVFETNKIHLCTLGNIVDDEEPLFKISNNSLEKLLDKITFNRWCFGHYHVDININEKYSCLYNTFMELK
;
A
#
# COMPACT_ATOMS: atom_id res chain seq x y z
N MET A 1 1.68 -5.64 -3.42
CA MET A 1 2.69 -6.59 -3.87
C MET A 1 2.17 -8.02 -3.86
N GLY A 2 1.39 -8.44 -2.90
CA GLY A 2 0.82 -9.81 -2.84
C GLY A 2 1.86 -10.89 -2.52
N LEU A 3 2.94 -10.52 -1.85
CA LEU A 3 4.07 -11.42 -1.58
C LEU A 3 3.64 -12.69 -0.82
N PHE A 4 2.71 -12.55 0.12
CA PHE A 4 2.23 -13.66 0.96
C PHE A 4 0.78 -14.05 0.67
N TRP A 5 0.24 -13.70 -0.48
CA TRP A 5 -1.20 -13.91 -0.76
C TRP A 5 -1.62 -15.40 -0.66
N ARG A 6 -0.76 -16.32 -1.07
CA ARG A 6 -1.05 -17.76 -0.95
C ARG A 6 -0.71 -18.30 0.44
N HIS A 7 -1.45 -19.31 0.90
CA HIS A 7 -1.25 -19.95 2.19
C HIS A 7 0.10 -20.66 2.32
N ASP A 8 0.61 -21.21 1.22
CA ASP A 8 1.96 -21.76 1.24
C ASP A 8 2.95 -20.65 0.86
N ARG A 9 3.99 -20.54 1.63
CA ARG A 9 5.05 -19.55 1.41
C ARG A 9 5.97 -19.89 0.23
N ARG A 10 5.65 -20.90 -0.59
CA ARG A 10 6.56 -21.36 -1.64
C ARG A 10 6.85 -20.26 -2.64
N ASP A 11 5.80 -19.62 -3.18
CA ASP A 11 5.95 -18.55 -4.17
C ASP A 11 6.71 -17.35 -3.56
N ALA A 12 6.42 -16.99 -2.31
CA ALA A 12 7.13 -15.94 -1.59
C ALA A 12 8.62 -16.31 -1.39
N ASN A 13 8.90 -17.55 -0.99
CA ASN A 13 10.28 -18.00 -0.79
C ASN A 13 11.08 -18.02 -2.09
N TYR A 14 10.48 -18.39 -3.22
CA TYR A 14 11.14 -18.29 -4.53
C TYR A 14 11.51 -16.85 -4.83
N PHE A 15 10.55 -15.93 -4.76
CA PHE A 15 10.82 -14.51 -5.00
C PHE A 15 11.90 -13.96 -4.05
N ILE A 16 11.81 -14.28 -2.75
CA ILE A 16 12.79 -13.81 -1.75
C ILE A 16 14.18 -14.33 -2.10
N ASN A 17 14.32 -15.62 -2.41
CA ASN A 17 15.62 -16.22 -2.73
C ASN A 17 16.22 -15.65 -4.02
N ASP A 18 15.40 -15.49 -5.06
CA ASP A 18 15.84 -14.90 -6.32
C ASP A 18 16.26 -13.44 -6.12
N PHE A 19 15.50 -12.66 -5.35
CA PHE A 19 15.83 -11.28 -5.04
C PHE A 19 17.15 -11.18 -4.27
N GLU A 20 17.33 -11.99 -3.21
CA GLU A 20 18.56 -12.00 -2.40
C GLU A 20 19.79 -12.47 -3.20
N TYR A 21 19.59 -13.29 -4.21
CA TYR A 21 20.66 -13.76 -5.10
C TYR A 21 21.06 -12.72 -6.15
N GLU A 22 20.07 -12.02 -6.73
CA GLU A 22 20.29 -11.15 -7.89
C GLU A 22 20.62 -9.69 -7.49
N PHE A 23 20.13 -9.21 -6.33
CA PHE A 23 20.17 -7.80 -5.99
C PHE A 23 20.89 -7.53 -4.65
N ASP A 24 21.68 -6.46 -4.62
CA ASP A 24 22.37 -5.95 -3.43
C ASP A 24 21.86 -4.55 -3.04
N PHE A 25 20.51 -4.37 -3.06
CA PHE A 25 19.84 -3.17 -2.58
C PHE A 25 18.64 -3.54 -1.72
N ASN A 26 18.18 -2.60 -0.90
CA ASN A 26 17.01 -2.84 -0.06
C ASN A 26 15.70 -2.59 -0.81
N LEU A 27 14.77 -3.52 -0.67
CA LEU A 27 13.40 -3.42 -1.15
C LEU A 27 12.47 -3.13 0.02
N TYR A 28 11.83 -1.99 -0.02
CA TYR A 28 10.77 -1.59 0.92
C TYR A 28 9.43 -1.61 0.23
N PHE A 29 8.39 -2.11 0.89
CA PHE A 29 7.05 -2.09 0.31
C PHE A 29 5.97 -1.79 1.35
N VAL A 30 4.88 -1.21 0.90
CA VAL A 30 3.62 -1.13 1.64
C VAL A 30 2.71 -2.28 1.20
N ASP A 31 1.87 -2.76 2.10
CA ASP A 31 0.90 -3.79 1.77
C ASP A 31 -0.21 -3.25 0.86
N GLY A 32 -0.75 -4.13 0.04
CA GLY A 32 -1.94 -3.90 -0.77
C GLY A 32 -3.16 -4.65 -0.24
N ASN A 33 -4.16 -4.84 -1.11
CA ASN A 33 -5.34 -5.64 -0.81
C ASN A 33 -5.12 -7.15 -1.07
N HIS A 34 -4.03 -7.53 -1.74
CA HIS A 34 -3.70 -8.92 -2.06
C HIS A 34 -2.57 -9.44 -1.16
N GLU A 35 -2.82 -9.46 0.16
CA GLU A 35 -1.86 -9.97 1.13
C GLU A 35 -2.51 -10.99 2.06
N ASN A 36 -1.71 -11.97 2.54
CA ASN A 36 -2.11 -12.77 3.68
C ASN A 36 -1.75 -12.01 4.96
N PHE A 37 -2.68 -11.26 5.50
CA PHE A 37 -2.44 -10.40 6.66
C PHE A 37 -2.09 -11.19 7.92
N LYS A 38 -2.51 -12.45 8.03
CA LYS A 38 -2.10 -13.31 9.15
C LYS A 38 -0.58 -13.54 9.13
N ILE A 39 0.00 -13.74 7.94
CA ILE A 39 1.45 -13.90 7.77
C ILE A 39 2.13 -12.54 7.94
N LEU A 40 1.66 -11.52 7.21
CA LEU A 40 2.27 -10.20 7.17
C LEU A 40 2.36 -9.57 8.58
N ASN A 41 1.27 -9.67 9.35
CA ASN A 41 1.20 -9.12 10.71
C ASN A 41 2.00 -9.95 11.74
N SER A 42 2.35 -11.20 11.43
CA SER A 42 3.20 -12.05 12.29
C SER A 42 4.69 -11.87 12.05
N LEU A 43 5.10 -11.04 11.09
CA LEU A 43 6.52 -10.80 10.82
C LEU A 43 7.18 -10.13 12.04
N PRO A 44 8.40 -10.57 12.42
CA PRO A 44 9.17 -9.85 13.43
C PRO A 44 9.49 -8.44 12.94
N GLU A 45 9.60 -7.50 13.86
CA GLU A 45 10.05 -6.15 13.55
C GLU A 45 11.58 -6.06 13.66
N ASP A 46 12.20 -5.31 12.76
CA ASP A 46 13.60 -4.94 12.89
C ASP A 46 13.76 -3.72 13.83
N GLU A 47 14.98 -3.25 14.00
CA GLU A 47 15.31 -2.11 14.86
C GLU A 47 14.64 -0.78 14.48
N ASN A 48 14.20 -0.66 13.21
CA ASN A 48 13.48 0.51 12.70
C ASN A 48 11.95 0.33 12.74
N GLY A 49 11.46 -0.77 13.32
CA GLY A 49 10.04 -1.09 13.38
C GLY A 49 9.42 -1.55 12.06
N MET A 50 10.26 -1.93 11.08
CA MET A 50 9.81 -2.50 9.81
C MET A 50 9.58 -4.00 9.96
N GLY A 51 8.60 -4.58 9.26
CA GLY A 51 8.40 -6.02 9.21
C GLY A 51 9.57 -6.70 8.49
N TYR A 52 10.34 -7.52 9.21
CA TYR A 52 11.50 -8.21 8.68
C TYR A 52 11.12 -9.44 7.86
N ILE A 53 11.50 -9.50 6.61
CA ILE A 53 11.24 -10.63 5.71
C ILE A 53 12.53 -11.38 5.39
N SER A 54 13.57 -10.67 4.95
CA SER A 54 14.87 -11.22 4.60
C SER A 54 15.97 -10.16 4.80
N LYS A 55 17.19 -10.43 4.39
CA LYS A 55 18.30 -9.48 4.51
C LYS A 55 17.99 -8.12 3.89
N HIS A 56 17.38 -8.11 2.70
CA HIS A 56 17.14 -6.89 1.93
C HIS A 56 15.66 -6.48 1.79
N ILE A 57 14.69 -7.32 2.24
CA ILE A 57 13.26 -7.03 2.05
C ILE A 57 12.59 -6.66 3.37
N ARG A 58 11.90 -5.50 3.37
CA ARG A 58 11.16 -4.98 4.54
C ARG A 58 9.75 -4.56 4.17
N HIS A 59 8.81 -4.87 5.06
CA HIS A 59 7.46 -4.35 5.03
C HIS A 59 7.37 -3.06 5.85
N LEU A 60 6.98 -1.96 5.23
CA LEU A 60 6.70 -0.71 5.89
C LEU A 60 5.28 -0.76 6.49
N LYS A 61 5.19 -0.85 7.81
CA LYS A 61 3.91 -0.99 8.52
C LYS A 61 3.09 0.29 8.46
N ARG A 62 1.78 0.14 8.42
CA ARG A 62 0.81 1.24 8.27
C ARG A 62 0.87 2.25 9.41
N GLY A 63 0.68 3.52 9.04
CA GLY A 63 0.60 4.63 9.97
C GLY A 63 1.92 5.03 10.61
N ARG A 64 3.04 4.53 10.11
CA ARG A 64 4.37 4.79 10.66
C ARG A 64 5.20 5.70 9.76
N ARG A 65 6.02 6.50 10.41
CA ARG A 65 7.07 7.31 9.80
C ARG A 65 8.35 6.50 9.74
N TYR A 66 9.02 6.56 8.58
CA TYR A 66 10.34 5.97 8.36
C TYR A 66 11.28 7.02 7.79
N GLU A 67 12.55 6.91 8.16
CA GLU A 67 13.63 7.69 7.54
C GLU A 67 14.44 6.75 6.63
N ILE A 68 14.37 6.98 5.33
CA ILE A 68 15.07 6.18 4.31
C ILE A 68 15.85 7.14 3.41
N ASP A 69 17.16 6.97 3.34
CA ASP A 69 18.09 7.81 2.58
C ASP A 69 17.93 9.32 2.87
N GLY A 70 17.70 9.66 4.14
CA GLY A 70 17.51 11.04 4.60
C GLY A 70 16.17 11.67 4.20
N LYS A 71 15.20 10.86 3.77
CA LYS A 71 13.83 11.28 3.45
C LYS A 71 12.84 10.72 4.45
N SER A 72 11.93 11.55 4.89
CA SER A 72 10.83 11.14 5.76
C SER A 72 9.69 10.57 4.94
N ILE A 73 9.36 9.30 5.21
CA ILE A 73 8.35 8.53 4.48
C ILE A 73 7.21 8.15 5.41
N LEU A 74 5.98 8.50 5.07
CA LEU A 74 4.78 7.91 5.66
C LEU A 74 4.39 6.67 4.86
N ALA A 75 4.31 5.52 5.53
CA ALA A 75 3.78 4.31 4.96
C ALA A 75 2.33 4.09 5.43
N ILE A 76 1.41 3.91 4.48
CA ILE A 76 0.00 3.65 4.77
C ILE A 76 -0.59 2.73 3.70
N GLY A 77 -0.21 1.45 3.75
CA GLY A 77 -0.72 0.42 2.85
C GLY A 77 -2.21 0.15 3.03
N GLY A 78 -2.72 -0.78 2.25
CA GLY A 78 -4.13 -1.20 2.27
C GLY A 78 -4.97 -0.57 1.17
N ALA A 79 -5.99 -1.32 0.76
CA ALA A 79 -7.08 -0.89 -0.12
C ALA A 79 -8.24 -1.90 -0.02
N ASP A 80 -9.42 -1.49 -0.45
CA ASP A 80 -10.58 -2.37 -0.47
C ASP A 80 -10.59 -3.23 -1.74
N SER A 81 -10.81 -4.54 -1.62
CA SER A 81 -10.98 -5.42 -2.78
C SER A 81 -12.37 -5.32 -3.35
N VAL A 82 -12.48 -4.91 -4.60
CA VAL A 82 -13.77 -4.82 -5.33
C VAL A 82 -14.43 -6.18 -5.57
N ASP A 83 -13.66 -7.24 -5.52
CA ASP A 83 -14.11 -8.62 -5.73
C ASP A 83 -14.19 -9.45 -4.43
N GLN A 84 -14.22 -8.80 -3.26
CA GLN A 84 -14.32 -9.48 -1.96
C GLN A 84 -15.50 -10.48 -1.88
N PHE A 85 -16.61 -10.18 -2.56
CA PHE A 85 -17.80 -11.04 -2.58
C PHE A 85 -17.59 -12.39 -3.30
N CYS A 86 -16.54 -12.48 -4.15
CA CYS A 86 -16.13 -13.72 -4.82
C CYS A 86 -15.01 -14.46 -4.07
N ARG A 87 -14.57 -13.94 -2.92
CA ARG A 87 -13.43 -14.48 -2.17
C ARG A 87 -13.86 -15.09 -0.85
N THR A 88 -12.97 -15.85 -0.23
CA THR A 88 -13.20 -16.50 1.06
C THR A 88 -12.33 -15.85 2.13
N GLU A 89 -12.94 -15.34 3.20
CA GLU A 89 -12.23 -14.73 4.32
C GLU A 89 -11.25 -15.72 4.95
N GLY A 90 -10.04 -15.23 5.22
CA GLY A 90 -8.94 -16.01 5.79
C GLY A 90 -8.25 -16.96 4.81
N LEU A 91 -8.69 -17.01 3.54
CA LEU A 91 -8.12 -17.84 2.49
C LEU A 91 -7.64 -17.04 1.28
N SER A 92 -8.46 -16.16 0.75
CA SER A 92 -8.16 -15.33 -0.41
C SER A 92 -8.56 -13.87 -0.23
N TRP A 93 -9.14 -13.54 0.91
CA TRP A 93 -9.50 -12.20 1.34
C TRP A 93 -9.37 -12.08 2.86
N TRP A 94 -8.99 -10.91 3.34
CA TRP A 94 -8.87 -10.58 4.75
C TRP A 94 -9.45 -9.18 4.97
N LYS A 95 -10.27 -9.04 6.02
CA LYS A 95 -10.84 -7.75 6.42
C LYS A 95 -9.77 -6.69 6.75
N GLU A 96 -8.57 -7.14 7.10
CA GLU A 96 -7.42 -6.32 7.41
C GLU A 96 -6.85 -5.60 6.17
N GLU A 97 -7.32 -5.92 4.96
CA GLU A 97 -6.90 -5.18 3.75
C GLU A 97 -7.36 -3.72 3.80
N ALA A 98 -8.55 -3.44 4.37
CA ALA A 98 -9.06 -2.10 4.50
C ALA A 98 -8.24 -1.27 5.51
N ILE A 99 -8.07 0.03 5.21
CA ILE A 99 -7.42 0.98 6.11
C ILE A 99 -8.40 1.34 7.23
N THR A 100 -7.99 1.10 8.47
CA THR A 100 -8.80 1.36 9.66
C THR A 100 -8.59 2.76 10.23
N GLN A 101 -9.50 3.19 11.12
CA GLN A 101 -9.29 4.43 11.88
C GLN A 101 -8.05 4.34 12.76
N GLU A 102 -7.75 3.17 13.32
CA GLU A 102 -6.55 2.95 14.14
C GLU A 102 -5.26 3.17 13.33
N ASP A 103 -5.23 2.78 12.04
CA ASP A 103 -4.10 3.06 11.17
C ASP A 103 -3.89 4.57 10.97
N ILE A 104 -4.99 5.32 10.82
CA ILE A 104 -4.98 6.78 10.69
C ILE A 104 -4.55 7.46 11.99
N ASP A 105 -5.01 6.95 13.13
CA ASP A 105 -4.69 7.52 14.44
C ASP A 105 -3.21 7.39 14.80
N ARG A 106 -2.53 6.33 14.33
CA ARG A 106 -1.08 6.13 14.49
C ARG A 106 -0.24 7.17 13.74
N VAL A 107 -0.78 7.76 12.68
CA VAL A 107 -0.02 8.73 11.89
C VAL A 107 0.28 9.97 12.74
N GLU A 108 1.55 10.31 12.88
CA GLU A 108 1.97 11.53 13.54
C GLU A 108 1.70 12.75 12.65
N PRO A 109 1.08 13.83 13.18
CA PRO A 109 0.94 15.07 12.43
C PRO A 109 2.30 15.65 12.05
N GLY A 110 2.38 16.25 10.86
CA GLY A 110 3.60 16.90 10.45
C GLY A 110 3.87 16.85 8.95
N TYR A 111 5.10 17.16 8.57
CA TYR A 111 5.57 17.12 7.20
C TYR A 111 6.25 15.78 6.88
N TYR A 112 5.99 15.28 5.67
CA TYR A 112 6.64 14.10 5.09
C TYR A 112 7.17 14.44 3.69
N ASP A 113 8.37 13.96 3.36
CA ASP A 113 8.88 14.08 1.99
C ASP A 113 8.00 13.26 1.05
N TYR A 114 7.67 12.02 1.47
CA TYR A 114 6.84 11.13 0.66
C TYR A 114 5.78 10.42 1.49
N VAL A 115 4.60 10.25 0.88
CA VAL A 115 3.58 9.33 1.37
C VAL A 115 3.50 8.16 0.39
N LEU A 116 3.67 6.95 0.90
CA LEU A 116 3.53 5.71 0.13
C LEU A 116 2.28 4.97 0.60
N SER A 117 1.31 4.81 -0.29
CA SER A 117 0.09 4.05 -0.02
C SER A 117 -0.20 3.05 -1.14
N HIS A 118 -1.18 2.17 -0.93
CA HIS A 118 -1.63 1.30 -2.02
C HIS A 118 -2.75 1.94 -2.82
N THR A 119 -3.70 2.60 -2.16
CA THR A 119 -4.75 3.42 -2.80
C THR A 119 -4.54 4.91 -2.47
N CYS A 120 -5.43 5.81 -2.89
CA CYS A 120 -5.32 7.26 -2.71
C CYS A 120 -6.47 7.86 -1.89
N PRO A 121 -6.35 9.12 -1.40
CA PRO A 121 -7.46 9.85 -0.81
C PRO A 121 -8.69 9.93 -1.73
N LEU A 122 -9.89 9.98 -1.13
CA LEU A 122 -11.14 9.98 -1.87
C LEU A 122 -11.24 11.15 -2.86
N SER A 123 -10.87 12.35 -2.43
CA SER A 123 -10.89 13.54 -3.30
C SER A 123 -9.99 13.41 -4.52
N VAL A 124 -8.84 12.73 -4.37
CA VAL A 124 -7.91 12.45 -5.48
C VAL A 124 -8.54 11.45 -6.45
N PHE A 125 -9.17 10.38 -5.92
CA PHE A 125 -9.87 9.39 -6.72
C PHE A 125 -11.01 10.02 -7.55
N GLU A 126 -11.92 10.74 -6.90
CA GLU A 126 -13.12 11.31 -7.54
C GLU A 126 -12.80 12.43 -8.53
N THR A 127 -11.90 13.35 -8.16
CA THR A 127 -11.53 14.48 -9.03
C THR A 127 -10.87 14.02 -10.33
N ASN A 128 -10.07 12.95 -10.28
CA ASN A 128 -9.32 12.48 -11.42
C ASN A 128 -10.00 11.32 -12.16
N LYS A 129 -11.18 10.88 -11.69
CA LYS A 129 -11.95 9.76 -12.27
C LYS A 129 -11.05 8.56 -12.53
N ILE A 130 -10.23 8.19 -11.53
CA ILE A 130 -9.32 7.06 -11.63
C ILE A 130 -10.17 5.80 -11.56
N HIS A 131 -10.40 5.17 -12.70
CA HIS A 131 -11.17 3.93 -12.78
C HIS A 131 -10.24 2.72 -12.68
N LEU A 132 -10.71 1.67 -12.01
CA LEU A 132 -10.03 0.37 -12.01
C LEU A 132 -10.01 -0.20 -13.43
N CYS A 133 -8.84 -0.24 -14.05
CA CYS A 133 -8.70 -0.71 -15.43
C CYS A 133 -8.93 -2.23 -15.62
N THR A 134 -9.07 -2.99 -14.52
CA THR A 134 -8.94 -4.47 -14.57
C THR A 134 -10.24 -5.25 -14.55
N LEU A 135 -11.37 -4.65 -14.23
CA LEU A 135 -12.63 -5.39 -14.07
C LEU A 135 -13.75 -4.84 -14.95
N GLY A 136 -13.44 -4.52 -16.19
CA GLY A 136 -14.39 -4.05 -17.19
C GLY A 136 -15.86 -4.10 -16.78
N ASN A 137 -16.48 -2.97 -16.50
CA ASN A 137 -17.93 -2.76 -16.28
C ASN A 137 -18.62 -3.59 -15.18
N ILE A 138 -17.90 -4.25 -14.26
CA ILE A 138 -18.52 -5.14 -13.26
C ILE A 138 -18.79 -4.42 -11.92
N VAL A 139 -18.20 -3.27 -11.69
CA VAL A 139 -18.32 -2.54 -10.43
C VAL A 139 -19.01 -1.22 -10.70
N ASP A 140 -20.17 -1.02 -10.04
CA ASP A 140 -20.80 0.27 -9.97
C ASP A 140 -19.92 1.17 -9.08
N ASP A 141 -19.34 2.22 -9.64
CA ASP A 141 -18.46 3.17 -8.94
C ASP A 141 -19.13 3.87 -7.74
N GLU A 142 -20.45 3.68 -7.58
CA GLU A 142 -21.25 4.26 -6.50
C GLU A 142 -21.32 3.40 -5.24
N GLU A 143 -20.81 2.15 -5.24
CA GLU A 143 -20.87 1.30 -4.05
C GLU A 143 -19.95 1.82 -2.93
N PRO A 144 -20.51 2.21 -1.77
CA PRO A 144 -19.73 2.79 -0.66
C PRO A 144 -18.68 1.85 -0.08
N LEU A 145 -18.87 0.53 -0.24
CA LEU A 145 -18.00 -0.51 0.31
C LEU A 145 -16.59 -0.49 -0.27
N PHE A 146 -16.42 0.01 -1.49
CA PHE A 146 -15.11 0.02 -2.15
C PHE A 146 -14.32 1.32 -1.96
N LYS A 147 -14.80 2.21 -1.09
CA LYS A 147 -14.18 3.51 -0.80
C LYS A 147 -13.81 3.69 0.67
N ILE A 148 -13.81 2.61 1.48
CA ILE A 148 -13.52 2.70 2.92
C ILE A 148 -12.11 3.22 3.13
N SER A 149 -11.14 2.62 2.46
CA SER A 149 -9.73 2.99 2.54
C SER A 149 -9.48 4.40 1.98
N ASN A 150 -10.13 4.77 0.87
CA ASN A 150 -10.05 6.12 0.31
C ASN A 150 -10.57 7.17 1.31
N ASN A 151 -11.72 6.92 1.94
CA ASN A 151 -12.29 7.79 2.97
C ASN A 151 -11.37 7.89 4.21
N SER A 152 -10.72 6.81 4.58
CA SER A 152 -9.76 6.82 5.68
C SER A 152 -8.54 7.68 5.34
N LEU A 153 -7.99 7.55 4.15
CA LEU A 153 -6.86 8.36 3.68
C LEU A 153 -7.21 9.84 3.53
N GLU A 154 -8.46 10.18 3.19
CA GLU A 154 -8.91 11.58 3.10
C GLU A 154 -8.69 12.34 4.41
N LYS A 155 -8.88 11.70 5.56
CA LYS A 155 -8.66 12.29 6.88
C LYS A 155 -7.21 12.70 7.13
N LEU A 156 -6.26 12.13 6.43
CA LEU A 156 -4.84 12.48 6.57
C LEU A 156 -4.54 13.86 5.97
N LEU A 157 -5.32 14.33 5.00
CA LEU A 157 -5.08 15.63 4.35
C LEU A 157 -5.18 16.80 5.34
N ASP A 158 -5.95 16.65 6.41
CA ASP A 158 -6.03 17.63 7.51
C ASP A 158 -4.93 17.46 8.58
N LYS A 159 -4.26 16.30 8.58
CA LYS A 159 -3.31 15.91 9.63
C LYS A 159 -1.86 16.10 9.24
N ILE A 160 -1.56 15.96 7.92
CA ILE A 160 -0.20 15.97 7.40
C ILE A 160 -0.02 16.96 6.25
N THR A 161 1.22 17.37 6.05
CA THR A 161 1.68 18.01 4.82
C THR A 161 2.77 17.14 4.18
N PHE A 162 2.88 17.16 2.87
CA PHE A 162 3.83 16.30 2.16
C PHE A 162 4.30 16.96 0.84
N ASN A 163 5.46 16.50 0.38
CA ASN A 163 5.95 16.88 -0.93
C ASN A 163 5.25 16.05 -2.03
N ARG A 164 5.27 14.71 -1.92
CA ARG A 164 4.65 13.84 -2.92
C ARG A 164 3.98 12.62 -2.29
N TRP A 165 2.83 12.23 -2.85
CA TRP A 165 2.09 11.03 -2.50
C TRP A 165 2.08 10.07 -3.69
N CYS A 166 2.70 8.90 -3.53
CA CYS A 166 2.76 7.84 -4.54
C CYS A 166 1.84 6.69 -4.12
N PHE A 167 1.05 6.18 -5.05
CA PHE A 167 0.12 5.08 -4.83
C PHE A 167 0.00 4.20 -6.07
N GLY A 168 -0.64 3.02 -5.94
CA GLY A 168 -0.90 2.08 -7.01
C GLY A 168 -2.36 1.69 -7.11
N HIS A 169 -2.67 0.39 -7.00
CA HIS A 169 -4.00 -0.23 -6.94
C HIS A 169 -4.81 -0.18 -8.24
N TYR A 170 -4.83 0.94 -8.94
CA TYR A 170 -5.70 1.18 -10.10
C TYR A 170 -5.15 0.64 -11.43
N HIS A 171 -3.96 0.06 -11.43
CA HIS A 171 -3.28 -0.54 -12.59
C HIS A 171 -3.09 0.44 -13.76
N VAL A 172 -2.82 1.68 -13.45
CA VAL A 172 -2.53 2.75 -14.43
C VAL A 172 -1.31 3.55 -13.97
N ASP A 173 -0.62 4.11 -14.93
CA ASP A 173 0.47 5.06 -14.72
C ASP A 173 -0.03 6.47 -15.04
N ILE A 174 -0.27 7.28 -13.99
CA ILE A 174 -0.77 8.65 -14.12
C ILE A 174 0.04 9.56 -13.19
N ASN A 175 0.70 10.55 -13.76
CA ASN A 175 1.20 11.69 -13.01
C ASN A 175 0.09 12.75 -12.93
N ILE A 176 -0.69 12.73 -11.85
CA ILE A 176 -1.87 13.57 -11.69
C ILE A 176 -1.47 15.04 -11.62
N ASN A 177 -0.46 15.34 -10.80
CA ASN A 177 0.14 16.65 -10.63
C ASN A 177 1.48 16.54 -9.90
N GLU A 178 2.03 17.67 -9.45
CA GLU A 178 3.30 17.67 -8.71
C GLU A 178 3.25 16.92 -7.37
N LYS A 179 2.06 16.77 -6.79
CA LYS A 179 1.85 16.13 -5.48
C LYS A 179 1.43 14.66 -5.54
N TYR A 180 0.77 14.20 -6.60
CA TYR A 180 0.16 12.87 -6.66
C TYR A 180 0.57 12.10 -7.90
N SER A 181 0.98 10.85 -7.71
CA SER A 181 1.32 9.91 -8.80
C SER A 181 0.78 8.53 -8.52
N CYS A 182 0.02 7.99 -9.48
CA CYS A 182 -0.36 6.58 -9.51
C CYS A 182 0.66 5.83 -10.37
N LEU A 183 1.23 4.75 -9.84
CA LEU A 183 2.30 3.98 -10.47
C LEU A 183 1.88 2.51 -10.60
N TYR A 184 2.11 1.92 -11.77
CA TYR A 184 1.80 0.53 -12.05
C TYR A 184 2.96 -0.20 -12.75
N ASN A 185 3.29 0.20 -13.97
CA ASN A 185 4.37 -0.39 -14.78
C ASN A 185 5.59 0.54 -14.91
N THR A 186 5.55 1.69 -14.26
CA THR A 186 6.65 2.66 -14.26
C THR A 186 7.27 2.77 -12.88
N PHE A 187 8.40 3.43 -12.84
CA PHE A 187 9.07 3.82 -11.60
C PHE A 187 9.34 5.32 -11.59
N MET A 188 9.53 5.85 -10.40
CA MET A 188 9.87 7.25 -10.19
C MET A 188 11.07 7.34 -9.24
N GLU A 189 12.06 8.14 -9.61
CA GLU A 189 13.15 8.50 -8.70
C GLU A 189 12.63 9.51 -7.67
N LEU A 190 12.77 9.18 -6.39
CA LEU A 190 12.47 10.09 -5.29
C LEU A 190 13.72 10.94 -5.00
N LYS A 191 13.61 12.26 -5.15
CA LYS A 191 14.73 13.22 -5.03
C LYS A 191 14.71 13.98 -3.71
#